data_32dfa66c439fa7dd26feabf61dc36eef
#
_entry.id   32dfa66c439fa7dd26feabf61dc36eef
#
_cell.length_a   1.000
_cell.length_b   1.000
_cell.length_c   1.000
_cell.angle_alpha   90.00
_cell.angle_beta   90.00
_cell.angle_gamma   90.00
#
_symmetry.space_group_name_H-M   'P 1'
#
loop_
_entity.id
_entity.type
_entity.pdbx_description
1 polymer ?
#
loop_
_entity_poly.entity_id
_entity_poly.type
_entity_poly.pdbx_seq_one_letter_code
_entity_poly.pdbx_strand_id
1 'polypeptide(L)'
;EGFGLGVMAGDPTGLSGKYWLSGDRALAFGLAWGVWGRYLHLHGDYTVQNIQLLQEEDATLDLYYGGGLRMRSWSGGRYWRGGRWYEEGRSSVGLGIRLPIGVDLTVDGLPLDVFLEVVPTLELLPGTYLDLDLSVGARYWF
;
A
#
# COMPACT_ATOMS: atom_id res chain seq x y z
N GLU A 1 -7.38 17.56 -2.40
CA GLU A 1 -6.59 17.23 -3.56
C GLU A 1 -5.17 17.72 -3.41
N GLY A 2 -4.29 17.28 -4.30
CA GLY A 2 -2.89 17.60 -4.18
C GLY A 2 -2.13 16.43 -3.62
N PHE A 3 -1.45 16.60 -2.51
CA PHE A 3 -0.57 15.59 -1.95
C PHE A 3 -0.98 15.24 -0.52
N GLY A 4 -1.04 13.95 -0.26
CA GLY A 4 -1.34 13.44 1.07
C GLY A 4 -0.23 12.55 1.58
N LEU A 5 0.04 12.61 2.86
CA LEU A 5 1.06 11.81 3.52
C LEU A 5 0.54 11.31 4.85
N GLY A 6 0.78 10.07 5.14
CA GLY A 6 0.30 9.49 6.38
C GLY A 6 0.97 8.18 6.72
N VAL A 7 0.25 7.40 7.52
CA VAL A 7 0.73 6.12 8.01
C VAL A 7 -0.28 5.04 7.68
N MET A 8 0.21 3.82 7.59
CA MET A 8 -0.62 2.66 7.39
C MET A 8 -0.18 1.53 8.31
N ALA A 9 -1.12 0.72 8.70
CA ALA A 9 -0.90 -0.42 9.57
C ALA A 9 -1.51 -1.66 8.93
N GLY A 10 -0.91 -2.79 9.20
CA GLY A 10 -1.31 -4.06 8.64
C GLY A 10 -0.17 -4.67 7.87
N ASP A 11 -0.44 -5.07 6.67
CA ASP A 11 0.57 -5.61 5.77
C ASP A 11 0.45 -4.90 4.42
N PRO A 12 1.30 -3.92 4.14
CA PRO A 12 2.46 -3.49 4.96
C PRO A 12 2.14 -2.43 6.02
N THR A 13 3.09 -2.21 6.90
CA THR A 13 3.02 -1.15 7.92
C THR A 13 4.13 -0.15 7.65
N GLY A 14 3.80 1.12 7.60
CA GLY A 14 4.79 2.15 7.33
C GLY A 14 4.16 3.48 6.92
N LEU A 15 4.82 4.15 6.00
CA LEU A 15 4.37 5.44 5.49
C LEU A 15 3.55 5.26 4.22
N SER A 16 2.56 6.12 4.04
CA SER A 16 1.69 6.11 2.88
C SER A 16 1.62 7.50 2.28
N GLY A 17 1.69 7.58 0.95
CA GLY A 17 1.53 8.83 0.25
C GLY A 17 0.60 8.69 -0.92
N LYS A 18 -0.01 9.78 -1.32
CA LYS A 18 -0.92 9.79 -2.46
C LYS A 18 -0.87 11.17 -3.12
N TYR A 19 -0.79 11.17 -4.42
CA TYR A 19 -0.76 12.39 -5.21
C TYR A 19 -1.85 12.35 -6.28
N TRP A 20 -2.75 13.32 -6.25
CA TRP A 20 -3.84 13.40 -7.20
C TRP A 20 -3.34 13.92 -8.55
N LEU A 21 -3.55 13.14 -9.60
CA LEU A 21 -3.21 13.52 -10.97
C LEU A 21 -4.36 14.27 -11.64
N SER A 22 -5.57 13.91 -11.28
CA SER A 22 -6.79 14.53 -11.79
C SER A 22 -7.89 14.32 -10.77
N GLY A 23 -9.13 14.61 -11.11
CA GLY A 23 -10.24 14.51 -10.18
C GLY A 23 -10.52 13.09 -9.69
N ASP A 24 -10.18 12.08 -10.50
CA ASP A 24 -10.46 10.70 -10.15
C ASP A 24 -9.25 9.77 -10.28
N ARG A 25 -8.08 10.31 -10.57
CA ARG A 25 -6.88 9.52 -10.78
C ARG A 25 -5.77 9.97 -9.85
N ALA A 26 -5.08 9.01 -9.27
CA ALA A 26 -4.03 9.32 -8.32
C ALA A 26 -2.89 8.32 -8.40
N LEU A 27 -1.72 8.75 -7.95
CA LEU A 27 -0.59 7.87 -7.68
C LEU A 27 -0.52 7.69 -6.18
N ALA A 28 -0.54 6.43 -5.75
CA ALA A 28 -0.38 6.08 -4.35
C ALA A 28 0.94 5.36 -4.19
N PHE A 29 1.61 5.60 -3.10
CA PHE A 29 2.87 4.94 -2.84
C PHE A 29 3.02 4.68 -1.36
N GLY A 30 3.86 3.73 -1.04
CA GLY A 30 4.11 3.37 0.34
C GLY A 30 5.53 2.94 0.56
N LEU A 31 5.98 3.16 1.76
CA LEU A 31 7.30 2.77 2.23
C LEU A 31 7.13 2.10 3.57
N ALA A 32 7.51 0.84 3.66
CA ALA A 32 7.41 0.09 4.90
C ALA A 32 8.74 -0.57 5.21
N TRP A 33 8.97 -0.84 6.48
CA TRP A 33 10.21 -1.49 6.89
C TRP A 33 9.90 -2.50 8.00
N GLY A 34 10.74 -3.51 8.08
CA GLY A 34 10.59 -4.53 9.11
C GLY A 34 11.18 -4.09 10.42
N VAL A 35 10.50 -4.43 11.50
CA VAL A 35 10.99 -4.15 12.86
C VAL A 35 12.13 -5.07 13.23
N TRP A 36 12.10 -6.27 12.72
CA TRP A 36 12.98 -7.35 13.15
C TRP A 36 14.15 -7.61 12.21
N GLY A 37 14.37 -6.77 11.23
CA GLY A 37 15.45 -7.05 10.32
C GLY A 37 15.59 -6.00 9.25
N ARG A 38 16.41 -6.34 8.28
CA ARG A 38 16.73 -5.44 7.17
C ARG A 38 15.75 -5.68 6.03
N TYR A 39 14.56 -5.20 6.24
CA TYR A 39 13.46 -5.38 5.31
C TYR A 39 12.98 -4.02 4.86
N LEU A 40 12.82 -3.85 3.57
CA LEU A 40 12.28 -2.64 2.98
C LEU A 40 11.23 -3.02 1.96
N HIS A 41 10.08 -2.38 2.03
CA HIS A 41 8.97 -2.60 1.12
C HIS A 41 8.57 -1.26 0.51
N LEU A 42 8.63 -1.21 -0.80
CA LEU A 42 8.18 -0.06 -1.57
C LEU A 42 7.07 -0.49 -2.51
N HIS A 43 6.06 0.33 -2.64
CA HIS A 43 5.06 0.09 -3.67
C HIS A 43 4.59 1.40 -4.27
N GLY A 44 4.16 1.32 -5.52
CA GLY A 44 3.57 2.43 -6.23
C GLY A 44 2.39 1.93 -7.03
N ASP A 45 1.27 2.62 -6.90
CA ASP A 45 0.01 2.23 -7.53
C ASP A 45 -0.57 3.39 -8.30
N TYR A 46 -1.16 3.08 -9.44
CA TYR A 46 -2.01 4.00 -10.18
C TYR A 46 -3.44 3.64 -9.82
N THR A 47 -4.18 4.58 -9.24
CA THR A 47 -5.51 4.30 -8.73
C THR A 47 -6.57 5.17 -9.40
N VAL A 48 -7.76 4.60 -9.49
CA VAL A 48 -8.95 5.29 -9.99
C VAL A 48 -9.96 5.32 -8.86
N GLN A 49 -10.43 6.52 -8.54
CA GLN A 49 -11.36 6.74 -7.43
C GLN A 49 -12.55 7.54 -7.96
N ASN A 50 -13.46 6.87 -8.64
CA ASN A 50 -14.61 7.48 -9.28
C ASN A 50 -15.93 6.82 -8.91
N ILE A 51 -15.94 5.99 -7.88
CA ILE A 51 -17.15 5.33 -7.41
C ILE A 51 -17.44 5.81 -6.00
N GLN A 52 -18.50 6.59 -5.85
CA GLN A 52 -18.90 7.10 -4.56
C GLN A 52 -19.91 6.10 -3.95
N LEU A 53 -19.53 5.52 -2.81
CA LEU A 53 -20.35 4.53 -2.16
C LEU A 53 -21.38 5.17 -1.22
N LEU A 54 -20.99 6.25 -0.55
CA LEU A 54 -21.83 6.88 0.43
C LEU A 54 -21.43 8.34 0.59
N GLN A 55 -22.42 9.21 0.67
CA GLN A 55 -22.16 10.63 0.96
C GLN A 55 -23.11 11.08 2.06
N GLU A 56 -22.52 11.47 3.17
CA GLU A 56 -23.22 12.09 4.29
C GLU A 56 -22.87 13.57 4.32
N GLU A 57 -23.52 14.32 5.23
CA GLU A 57 -23.25 15.75 5.34
C GLU A 57 -21.79 16.06 5.61
N ASP A 58 -21.16 15.23 6.42
CA ASP A 58 -19.81 15.49 6.93
C ASP A 58 -18.74 14.59 6.34
N ALA A 59 -19.12 13.57 5.58
CA ALA A 59 -18.16 12.56 5.15
C ALA A 59 -18.57 11.93 3.83
N THR A 60 -17.58 11.49 3.09
CA THR A 60 -17.75 10.79 1.82
C THR A 60 -16.95 9.51 1.84
N LEU A 61 -17.57 8.42 1.40
CA LEU A 61 -16.93 7.13 1.27
C LEU A 61 -16.86 6.76 -0.19
N ASP A 62 -15.66 6.62 -0.71
CA ASP A 62 -15.41 6.29 -2.11
C ASP A 62 -14.72 4.94 -2.23
N LEU A 63 -15.03 4.24 -3.30
CA LEU A 63 -14.32 3.03 -3.68
C LEU A 63 -13.21 3.40 -4.66
N TYR A 64 -12.04 2.84 -4.46
CA TYR A 64 -10.97 3.00 -5.43
C TYR A 64 -10.35 1.64 -5.78
N TYR A 65 -9.73 1.61 -6.92
CA TYR A 65 -9.07 0.41 -7.42
C TYR A 65 -7.94 0.83 -8.34
N GLY A 66 -7.05 -0.09 -8.61
CA GLY A 66 -5.96 0.25 -9.50
C GLY A 66 -5.00 -0.90 -9.71
N GLY A 67 -3.83 -0.55 -10.15
CA GLY A 67 -2.75 -1.48 -10.38
C GLY A 67 -1.42 -0.83 -10.06
N GLY A 68 -0.48 -1.64 -9.63
CA GLY A 68 0.82 -1.11 -9.28
C GLY A 68 1.87 -2.19 -9.16
N LEU A 69 3.00 -1.78 -8.64
CA LEU A 69 4.15 -2.65 -8.47
C LEU A 69 4.60 -2.63 -7.02
N ARG A 70 5.08 -3.75 -6.57
CA ARG A 70 5.65 -3.90 -5.24
C ARG A 70 7.09 -4.36 -5.37
N MET A 71 7.98 -3.69 -4.65
CA MET A 71 9.36 -4.10 -4.54
C MET A 71 9.69 -4.30 -3.09
N ARG A 72 10.22 -5.46 -2.76
CA ARG A 72 10.71 -5.76 -1.43
C ARG A 72 12.19 -6.05 -1.49
N SER A 73 12.90 -5.55 -0.50
CA SER A 73 14.33 -5.76 -0.39
C SER A 73 14.66 -6.22 1.01
N TRP A 74 15.47 -7.24 1.11
CA TRP A 74 15.99 -7.67 2.39
C TRP A 74 17.45 -8.02 2.21
N SER A 75 18.21 -7.80 3.26
CA SER A 75 19.65 -8.04 3.19
C SER A 75 20.05 -9.00 4.28
N GLY A 76 21.05 -9.77 3.98
CA GLY A 76 21.75 -10.74 4.81
C GLY A 76 21.06 -11.29 6.03
N GLY A 77 21.44 -12.43 6.50
CA GLY A 77 20.90 -13.00 7.70
C GLY A 77 19.86 -14.05 7.41
N ARG A 78 19.07 -14.35 8.42
CA ARG A 78 18.07 -15.40 8.31
C ARG A 78 16.68 -14.83 8.23
N TYR A 79 15.83 -15.50 7.50
CA TYR A 79 14.41 -15.19 7.51
C TYR A 79 13.59 -16.48 7.45
N TRP A 80 12.39 -16.40 7.99
CA TRP A 80 11.46 -17.52 8.05
C TRP A 80 10.42 -17.35 6.97
N ARG A 81 10.21 -18.42 6.20
CA ARG A 81 9.21 -18.38 5.16
C ARG A 81 8.75 -19.79 4.82
N GLY A 82 7.46 -19.99 4.79
CA GLY A 82 6.88 -21.26 4.40
C GLY A 82 7.27 -22.42 5.27
N GLY A 83 7.53 -22.20 6.55
CA GLY A 83 7.92 -23.23 7.47
C GLY A 83 9.39 -23.59 7.42
N ARG A 84 10.19 -22.79 6.72
CA ARG A 84 11.63 -23.04 6.58
C ARG A 84 12.42 -21.78 6.85
N TRP A 85 13.61 -21.96 7.41
CA TRP A 85 14.59 -20.89 7.56
C TRP A 85 15.48 -20.85 6.34
N TYR A 86 15.70 -19.65 5.86
CA TYR A 86 16.63 -19.40 4.76
C TYR A 86 17.74 -18.50 5.24
N GLU A 87 18.93 -18.76 4.79
CA GLU A 87 20.08 -17.90 5.06
C GLU A 87 20.50 -17.25 3.77
N GLU A 88 20.59 -15.92 3.81
CA GLU A 88 21.05 -15.15 2.68
C GLU A 88 22.34 -14.45 3.06
N GLY A 89 23.38 -14.72 2.33
CA GLY A 89 24.67 -14.07 2.54
C GLY A 89 24.73 -12.68 1.93
N ARG A 90 23.70 -12.28 1.22
CA ARG A 90 23.64 -10.99 0.53
C ARG A 90 22.21 -10.57 0.36
N SER A 91 22.05 -9.32 -0.11
CA SER A 91 20.74 -8.75 -0.33
C SER A 91 19.93 -9.48 -1.40
N SER A 92 18.65 -9.52 -1.22
CA SER A 92 17.71 -10.08 -2.18
C SER A 92 16.62 -9.05 -2.47
N VAL A 93 16.06 -9.14 -3.68
CA VAL A 93 15.00 -8.23 -4.12
C VAL A 93 13.86 -9.05 -4.66
N GLY A 94 12.65 -8.73 -4.21
CA GLY A 94 11.43 -9.33 -4.72
C GLY A 94 10.62 -8.29 -5.46
N LEU A 95 9.96 -8.72 -6.54
CA LEU A 95 9.09 -7.87 -7.33
C LEU A 95 7.72 -8.53 -7.46
N GLY A 96 6.67 -7.71 -7.44
CA GLY A 96 5.31 -8.19 -7.60
C GLY A 96 4.41 -7.17 -8.25
N ILE A 97 3.29 -7.66 -8.76
CA ILE A 97 2.23 -6.81 -9.32
C ILE A 97 1.10 -6.75 -8.32
N ARG A 98 0.61 -5.55 -8.04
CA ARG A 98 -0.45 -5.29 -7.07
C ARG A 98 -1.72 -4.86 -7.76
N LEU A 99 -2.85 -5.27 -7.19
CA LEU A 99 -4.17 -4.81 -7.63
C LEU A 99 -4.90 -4.28 -6.40
N PRO A 100 -4.65 -3.04 -5.99
CA PRO A 100 -5.31 -2.50 -4.81
C PRO A 100 -6.79 -2.26 -5.06
N ILE A 101 -7.59 -2.62 -4.06
CA ILE A 101 -9.02 -2.35 -4.03
C ILE A 101 -9.31 -1.87 -2.62
N GLY A 102 -9.90 -0.71 -2.51
CA GLY A 102 -10.12 -0.17 -1.18
C GLY A 102 -11.23 0.85 -1.12
N VAL A 103 -11.47 1.29 0.10
CA VAL A 103 -12.42 2.37 0.36
C VAL A 103 -11.68 3.50 1.08
N ASP A 104 -12.11 4.71 0.79
CA ASP A 104 -11.45 5.92 1.27
C ASP A 104 -12.52 6.82 1.89
N LEU A 105 -12.41 7.06 3.18
CA LEU A 105 -13.33 7.92 3.92
C LEU A 105 -12.70 9.29 4.07
N THR A 106 -13.36 10.29 3.50
CA THR A 106 -12.93 11.68 3.59
C THR A 106 -13.91 12.42 4.47
N VAL A 107 -13.40 13.17 5.44
CA VAL A 107 -14.22 13.96 6.36
C VAL A 107 -14.18 15.43 5.93
N ASP A 108 -15.35 16.02 5.72
CA ASP A 108 -15.44 17.41 5.31
C ASP A 108 -14.93 18.33 6.41
N GLY A 109 -14.22 19.36 5.99
CA GLY A 109 -13.65 20.32 6.91
C GLY A 109 -12.35 19.90 7.56
N LEU A 110 -11.90 18.68 7.29
CA LEU A 110 -10.60 18.19 7.74
C LEU A 110 -9.77 17.71 6.58
N PRO A 111 -8.50 18.06 6.51
CA PRO A 111 -7.62 17.57 5.45
C PRO A 111 -7.09 16.17 5.76
N LEU A 112 -8.00 15.27 6.11
CA LEU A 112 -7.66 13.90 6.49
C LEU A 112 -8.51 12.91 5.72
N ASP A 113 -7.93 11.78 5.38
CA ASP A 113 -8.70 10.63 4.92
C ASP A 113 -8.22 9.37 5.63
N VAL A 114 -9.15 8.41 5.75
CA VAL A 114 -8.87 7.10 6.31
C VAL A 114 -9.20 6.08 5.25
N PHE A 115 -8.33 5.12 5.04
CA PHE A 115 -8.54 4.12 4.01
C PHE A 115 -8.39 2.70 4.54
N LEU A 116 -9.11 1.80 3.90
CA LEU A 116 -8.99 0.37 4.12
C LEU A 116 -8.79 -0.28 2.77
N GLU A 117 -7.78 -1.12 2.64
CA GLU A 117 -7.34 -1.61 1.35
C GLU A 117 -7.04 -3.10 1.41
N VAL A 118 -7.53 -3.83 0.41
CA VAL A 118 -7.20 -5.23 0.18
C VAL A 118 -6.45 -5.30 -1.14
N VAL A 119 -5.30 -5.93 -1.14
CA VAL A 119 -4.41 -5.93 -2.29
C VAL A 119 -3.98 -7.33 -2.65
N PRO A 120 -4.68 -7.97 -3.59
CA PRO A 120 -4.13 -9.19 -4.18
C PRO A 120 -2.86 -8.82 -4.93
N THR A 121 -1.81 -9.59 -4.70
CA THR A 121 -0.50 -9.31 -5.26
C THR A 121 0.06 -10.59 -5.88
N LEU A 122 0.52 -10.49 -7.11
CA LEU A 122 1.21 -11.58 -7.76
C LEU A 122 2.71 -11.33 -7.67
N GLU A 123 3.37 -12.13 -6.85
CA GLU A 123 4.82 -12.05 -6.69
C GLU A 123 5.47 -12.72 -7.88
N LEU A 124 6.44 -12.03 -8.50
CA LEU A 124 7.13 -12.52 -9.68
C LEU A 124 8.56 -13.01 -9.39
N LEU A 125 9.21 -12.37 -8.43
CA LEU A 125 10.58 -12.68 -8.04
C LEU A 125 10.67 -12.67 -6.53
N PRO A 126 11.45 -13.54 -5.93
CA PRO A 126 12.31 -14.57 -6.53
C PRO A 126 11.55 -15.80 -7.02
N GLY A 127 10.29 -15.93 -6.70
CA GLY A 127 9.43 -17.00 -7.16
C GLY A 127 8.04 -16.46 -7.40
N THR A 128 7.25 -17.17 -8.19
CA THR A 128 5.89 -16.76 -8.52
C THR A 128 4.89 -17.33 -7.54
N TYR A 129 4.15 -16.48 -6.86
CA TYR A 129 3.06 -16.90 -5.98
C TYR A 129 2.09 -15.77 -5.78
N LEU A 130 0.89 -16.11 -5.32
CA LEU A 130 -0.17 -15.16 -5.05
C LEU A 130 -0.17 -14.82 -3.56
N ASP A 131 -0.29 -13.54 -3.26
CA ASP A 131 -0.31 -13.04 -1.89
C ASP A 131 -1.51 -12.10 -1.74
N LEU A 132 -1.93 -11.90 -0.52
CA LEU A 132 -3.03 -10.99 -0.21
C LEU A 132 -2.59 -10.07 0.93
N ASP A 133 -2.54 -8.78 0.64
CA ASP A 133 -2.19 -7.78 1.64
C ASP A 133 -3.45 -7.07 2.11
N LEU A 134 -3.46 -6.70 3.37
CA LEU A 134 -4.55 -5.95 3.97
C LEU A 134 -3.97 -4.84 4.83
N SER A 135 -4.42 -3.62 4.59
CA SER A 135 -3.93 -2.49 5.38
C SER A 135 -5.02 -1.46 5.62
N VAL A 136 -4.85 -0.72 6.69
CA VAL A 136 -5.68 0.43 7.04
C VAL A 136 -4.73 1.58 7.34
N GLY A 137 -5.12 2.78 6.97
CA GLY A 137 -4.26 3.92 7.19
C GLY A 137 -5.01 5.23 7.19
N ALA A 138 -4.26 6.28 7.47
CA ALA A 138 -4.78 7.64 7.47
C ALA A 138 -3.73 8.56 6.87
N ARG A 139 -4.19 9.56 6.13
CA ARG A 139 -3.33 10.54 5.47
C ARG A 139 -3.79 11.94 5.77
N TYR A 140 -2.83 12.85 5.86
CA TYR A 140 -3.06 14.27 5.97
C TYR A 140 -2.80 14.91 4.60
N TRP A 141 -3.71 15.77 4.17
CA TRP A 141 -3.62 16.44 2.86
C TRP A 141 -3.07 17.84 2.99
N PHE A 142 -2.09 18.12 2.18
CA PHE A 142 -1.44 19.42 2.12
C PHE A 142 -2.01 20.32 1.03
#